data_1a0a3004b949337f47a307bd0e47f157
#
_entry.id   1a0a3004b949337f47a307bd0e47f157
#
_cell.length_a   1.000
_cell.length_b   1.000
_cell.length_c   1.000
_cell.angle_alpha   90.00
_cell.angle_beta   90.00
_cell.angle_gamma   90.00
#
_symmetry.space_group_name_H-M   'P 1'
#
loop_
_entity.id
_entity.type
_entity.pdbx_description
1 polymer ?
#
loop_
_entity_poly.entity_id
_entity_poly.type
_entity_poly.pdbx_seq_one_letter_code
_entity_poly.pdbx_strand_id
1 'polypeptide(L)'
;MIKKFIAIYLIALSYSAFSQISISENYKKQSLNELQLQRWSHLDLEKDSIPGMSVDKVYSELIKDKKGSKVIVAVIDSGVDIDHPDLKSTIWTNKNEKVNNKKDDDKNGYVDDIHGWNFLGEANNENLELVRMLKKPNDGSEEYKLALAEYEKKYNKVFPLKETVDLFLNADKNVREALKKEDYTSEELNNMPSVKYELFQSKRIMQSFIEQSEGKNFHQDLKEFKDYVYDQLNFNLNKEFDGRKIVGDNPNDINDKKYGNNVVYSKDRKDSLHGTHVAGIIAQIRGNGIGGDGVAQNVEIMPIRAVPNGDEYDKDIALAIRYATDNGAKVINGSFGKDFSPHKEWVWDAIKYAESKDVLIVFAAGNDGKNIDTEPSFPADTKDKKTEIASNVIEIGAINYNYGSKMVADFSNYGKTNVDVFAPGVKIYATIPEGKYKYEQGTSMASPNVAGVAAMLRSFYPNLKASQIKNIIMQSGTPINFDVEVGDDHKLIPFSETCVSGKIVNAYNAMKMAEQLSKEPKSNPKA
;
A
#
# COMPACT_ATOMS: atom_id res chain seq x y z
N MET A 1 69.98 -30.86 4.36
CA MET A 1 69.24 -31.57 5.41
C MET A 1 68.68 -30.53 6.37
N ILE A 2 67.54 -29.91 6.07
CA ILE A 2 66.98 -28.89 6.94
C ILE A 2 65.46 -29.19 7.01
N LYS A 3 65.04 -29.66 8.16
CA LYS A 3 63.63 -29.81 8.50
C LYS A 3 63.09 -28.44 8.88
N LYS A 4 62.14 -27.93 8.10
CA LYS A 4 61.38 -26.75 8.48
C LYS A 4 60.21 -27.18 9.38
N PHE A 5 60.26 -26.73 10.62
CA PHE A 5 59.09 -26.71 11.52
C PHE A 5 58.20 -25.53 11.15
N ILE A 6 56.97 -25.78 10.81
CA ILE A 6 55.93 -24.76 10.68
C ILE A 6 55.24 -24.68 12.05
N ALA A 7 55.44 -23.59 12.75
CA ALA A 7 54.69 -23.27 13.94
C ALA A 7 53.32 -22.74 13.51
N ILE A 8 52.27 -23.46 13.86
CA ILE A 8 50.91 -23.00 13.73
C ILE A 8 50.61 -22.12 14.94
N TYR A 9 50.54 -20.81 14.73
CA TYR A 9 49.99 -19.86 15.72
C TYR A 9 48.47 -20.02 15.74
N LEU A 10 47.97 -20.65 16.79
CA LEU A 10 46.56 -20.60 17.16
C LEU A 10 46.26 -19.20 17.74
N ILE A 11 45.77 -18.30 16.91
CA ILE A 11 45.09 -17.10 17.38
C ILE A 11 43.69 -17.55 17.83
N ALA A 12 43.51 -17.67 19.12
CA ALA A 12 42.21 -17.78 19.74
C ALA A 12 41.51 -16.43 19.61
N LEU A 13 40.79 -16.24 18.51
CA LEU A 13 39.75 -15.24 18.39
C LEU A 13 38.61 -15.69 19.31
N SER A 14 38.45 -14.98 20.43
CA SER A 14 37.26 -15.00 21.25
C SER A 14 36.09 -14.50 20.41
N TYR A 15 35.46 -15.42 19.67
CA TYR A 15 34.12 -15.20 19.20
C TYR A 15 33.22 -15.13 20.43
N SER A 16 32.82 -13.92 20.82
CA SER A 16 31.62 -13.73 21.59
C SER A 16 30.51 -14.43 20.81
N ALA A 17 30.09 -15.57 21.32
CA ALA A 17 28.92 -16.29 20.84
C ALA A 17 27.71 -15.37 21.05
N PHE A 18 27.42 -14.50 20.09
CA PHE A 18 26.04 -14.20 19.81
C PHE A 18 25.46 -15.55 19.40
N SER A 19 24.64 -16.13 20.26
CA SER A 19 23.83 -17.28 19.92
C SER A 19 23.00 -16.85 18.71
N GLN A 20 23.45 -17.23 17.51
CA GLN A 20 22.57 -17.35 16.38
C GLN A 20 21.56 -18.41 16.82
N ILE A 21 20.42 -17.94 17.28
CA ILE A 21 19.23 -18.78 17.28
C ILE A 21 19.03 -19.08 15.80
N SER A 22 19.51 -20.27 15.37
CA SER A 22 19.07 -20.83 14.11
C SER A 22 17.59 -21.06 14.31
N ILE A 23 16.80 -20.10 13.84
CA ILE A 23 15.37 -20.21 13.77
C ILE A 23 15.15 -21.32 12.72
N SER A 24 15.06 -22.56 13.21
CA SER A 24 14.87 -23.72 12.35
C SER A 24 13.56 -23.54 11.58
N GLU A 25 13.48 -24.08 10.37
CA GLU A 25 12.30 -24.11 9.49
C GLU A 25 11.01 -24.70 10.14
N ASN A 26 11.08 -25.03 11.42
CA ASN A 26 10.01 -25.59 12.23
C ASN A 26 9.16 -24.55 12.96
N TYR A 27 9.12 -23.28 12.52
CA TYR A 27 8.06 -22.41 12.96
C TYR A 27 6.74 -22.97 12.43
N LYS A 28 5.95 -23.48 13.37
CA LYS A 28 4.73 -24.20 13.14
C LYS A 28 3.85 -23.49 12.10
N LYS A 29 3.49 -24.20 11.04
CA LYS A 29 2.27 -23.96 10.28
C LYS A 29 1.05 -24.14 11.20
N GLN A 30 0.84 -23.22 12.14
CA GLN A 30 -0.42 -23.15 12.87
C GLN A 30 -1.33 -22.27 12.03
N SER A 31 -2.47 -22.80 11.64
CA SER A 31 -3.55 -21.96 11.14
C SER A 31 -3.85 -20.92 12.22
N LEU A 32 -3.72 -19.64 11.88
CA LEU A 32 -4.08 -18.56 12.78
C LEU A 32 -5.58 -18.68 13.10
N ASN A 33 -5.94 -18.51 14.37
CA ASN A 33 -7.34 -18.28 14.69
C ASN A 33 -7.77 -16.89 14.21
N GLU A 34 -9.07 -16.62 14.14
CA GLU A 34 -9.61 -15.37 13.60
C GLU A 34 -9.02 -14.13 14.28
N LEU A 35 -8.90 -14.14 15.62
CA LEU A 35 -8.34 -13.02 16.36
C LEU A 35 -6.85 -12.79 16.04
N GLN A 36 -6.09 -13.86 15.91
CA GLN A 36 -4.67 -13.77 15.48
C GLN A 36 -4.56 -13.27 14.05
N LEU A 37 -5.44 -13.73 13.15
CA LEU A 37 -5.44 -13.29 11.76
C LEU A 37 -5.77 -11.80 11.63
N GLN A 38 -6.74 -11.29 12.40
CA GLN A 38 -7.08 -9.85 12.42
C GLN A 38 -5.93 -8.97 12.91
N ARG A 39 -5.01 -9.52 13.70
CA ARG A 39 -3.95 -8.77 14.39
C ARG A 39 -2.53 -9.19 14.01
N TRP A 40 -2.36 -10.09 13.07
CA TRP A 40 -1.06 -10.71 12.83
C TRP A 40 0.05 -9.70 12.52
N SER A 41 -0.26 -8.59 11.85
CA SER A 41 0.69 -7.52 11.56
C SER A 41 1.26 -6.84 12.82
N HIS A 42 0.56 -6.93 13.95
CA HIS A 42 0.95 -6.35 15.23
C HIS A 42 1.71 -7.31 16.15
N LEU A 43 1.70 -8.61 15.84
CA LEU A 43 2.30 -9.66 16.66
C LEU A 43 3.83 -9.67 16.57
N ASP A 44 4.47 -10.43 17.45
CA ASP A 44 5.93 -10.50 17.58
C ASP A 44 6.45 -11.87 17.11
N LEU A 45 7.52 -11.87 16.31
CA LEU A 45 8.07 -13.13 15.77
C LEU A 45 8.61 -14.05 16.89
N GLU A 46 9.30 -13.50 17.88
CA GLU A 46 9.90 -14.30 18.96
C GLU A 46 8.85 -14.79 19.95
N LYS A 47 7.90 -13.92 20.32
CA LYS A 47 6.89 -14.20 21.33
C LYS A 47 5.72 -15.01 20.78
N ASP A 48 5.24 -14.63 19.59
CA ASP A 48 3.99 -15.15 19.01
C ASP A 48 4.26 -16.14 17.87
N SER A 49 5.52 -16.29 17.42
CA SER A 49 5.93 -17.08 16.25
C SER A 49 5.27 -16.62 14.93
N ILE A 50 4.93 -15.33 14.83
CA ILE A 50 4.26 -14.72 13.69
C ILE A 50 5.10 -13.52 13.23
N PRO A 51 5.45 -13.39 11.93
CA PRO A 51 6.34 -12.35 11.42
C PRO A 51 5.66 -10.98 11.30
N GLY A 52 4.99 -10.54 12.37
CA GLY A 52 4.43 -9.21 12.49
C GLY A 52 5.49 -8.17 12.89
N MET A 53 5.06 -6.94 13.11
CA MET A 53 5.93 -5.79 13.38
C MET A 53 6.18 -5.53 14.88
N SER A 54 5.75 -6.41 15.78
CA SER A 54 5.91 -6.24 17.24
C SER A 54 5.24 -4.98 17.81
N VAL A 55 4.16 -4.51 17.19
CA VAL A 55 3.44 -3.29 17.60
C VAL A 55 2.81 -3.46 18.98
N ASP A 56 2.16 -4.60 19.26
CA ASP A 56 1.53 -4.85 20.55
C ASP A 56 2.57 -4.87 21.70
N LYS A 57 3.77 -5.31 21.41
CA LYS A 57 4.89 -5.28 22.37
C LYS A 57 5.33 -3.85 22.67
N VAL A 58 5.31 -2.93 21.69
CA VAL A 58 5.55 -1.49 21.93
C VAL A 58 4.54 -0.95 22.93
N TYR A 59 3.24 -1.17 22.67
CA TYR A 59 2.19 -0.65 23.53
C TYR A 59 2.22 -1.23 24.94
N SER A 60 2.50 -2.54 25.07
CA SER A 60 2.52 -3.20 26.37
C SER A 60 3.78 -2.92 27.20
N GLU A 61 4.93 -2.66 26.58
CA GLU A 61 6.21 -2.59 27.30
C GLU A 61 6.87 -1.19 27.30
N LEU A 62 6.76 -0.42 26.19
CA LEU A 62 7.55 0.80 26.03
C LEU A 62 6.77 2.09 26.27
N ILE A 63 5.49 2.13 25.88
CA ILE A 63 4.71 3.37 25.85
C ILE A 63 3.47 3.38 26.75
N LYS A 64 3.26 2.32 27.54
CA LYS A 64 2.07 2.11 28.43
C LYS A 64 1.36 3.40 28.88
N ASP A 65 2.10 4.28 29.54
CA ASP A 65 1.60 5.49 30.18
C ASP A 65 2.19 6.79 29.59
N LYS A 66 2.97 6.64 28.51
CA LYS A 66 3.60 7.80 27.87
C LYS A 66 2.64 8.46 26.89
N LYS A 67 2.54 9.77 26.98
CA LYS A 67 1.80 10.58 26.00
C LYS A 67 2.76 11.02 24.90
N GLY A 68 2.49 10.61 23.66
CA GLY A 68 3.16 11.14 22.47
C GLY A 68 2.52 12.46 22.01
N SER A 69 3.21 13.15 21.13
CA SER A 69 2.69 14.31 20.41
C SER A 69 1.81 13.85 19.25
N LYS A 70 0.79 14.62 18.87
CA LYS A 70 0.00 14.36 17.67
C LYS A 70 0.85 14.53 16.41
N VAL A 71 0.66 13.63 15.46
CA VAL A 71 1.37 13.62 14.17
C VAL A 71 0.34 13.58 13.05
N ILE A 72 0.46 14.49 12.09
CA ILE A 72 -0.36 14.48 10.89
C ILE A 72 0.26 13.49 9.91
N VAL A 73 -0.55 12.51 9.49
CA VAL A 73 -0.22 11.54 8.43
C VAL A 73 -1.15 11.81 7.25
N ALA A 74 -0.59 12.23 6.13
CA ALA A 74 -1.35 12.38 4.91
C ALA A 74 -1.51 11.02 4.21
N VAL A 75 -2.72 10.71 3.78
CA VAL A 75 -3.07 9.54 2.97
C VAL A 75 -3.44 10.04 1.58
N ILE A 76 -2.51 9.93 0.63
CA ILE A 76 -2.74 10.22 -0.79
C ILE A 76 -3.26 8.94 -1.42
N ASP A 77 -4.56 8.91 -1.78
CA ASP A 77 -5.24 7.68 -2.17
C ASP A 77 -6.55 7.96 -2.93
N SER A 78 -7.43 6.96 -3.05
CA SER A 78 -8.75 7.03 -3.70
C SER A 78 -9.80 7.85 -2.91
N GLY A 79 -9.42 8.38 -1.74
CA GLY A 79 -10.28 9.06 -0.76
C GLY A 79 -10.48 8.22 0.51
N VAL A 80 -11.02 8.85 1.56
CA VAL A 80 -11.24 8.22 2.87
C VAL A 80 -12.65 8.49 3.35
N ASP A 81 -13.35 7.49 3.84
CA ASP A 81 -14.64 7.67 4.55
C ASP A 81 -14.40 8.30 5.93
N ILE A 82 -14.41 9.63 5.97
CA ILE A 82 -14.15 10.41 7.18
C ILE A 82 -15.23 10.28 8.27
N ASP A 83 -16.38 9.69 7.93
CA ASP A 83 -17.46 9.44 8.87
C ASP A 83 -17.42 8.04 9.48
N HIS A 84 -16.45 7.19 9.07
CA HIS A 84 -16.30 5.84 9.59
C HIS A 84 -16.14 5.85 11.12
N PRO A 85 -16.94 5.08 11.89
CA PRO A 85 -16.96 5.14 13.36
C PRO A 85 -15.59 4.97 14.01
N ASP A 86 -14.73 4.16 13.40
CA ASP A 86 -13.40 3.82 13.89
C ASP A 86 -12.27 4.73 13.37
N LEU A 87 -12.61 5.75 12.57
CA LEU A 87 -11.67 6.73 12.02
C LEU A 87 -12.04 8.17 12.36
N LYS A 88 -13.31 8.46 12.52
CA LYS A 88 -13.87 9.82 12.63
C LYS A 88 -13.11 10.74 13.60
N SER A 89 -12.69 10.24 14.75
CA SER A 89 -11.97 11.05 15.74
C SER A 89 -10.48 11.23 15.43
N THR A 90 -9.96 10.53 14.43
CA THR A 90 -8.57 10.63 13.97
C THR A 90 -8.42 11.43 12.68
N ILE A 91 -9.51 11.94 12.12
CA ILE A 91 -9.46 12.76 10.90
C ILE A 91 -8.91 14.15 11.21
N TRP A 92 -7.94 14.58 10.42
CA TRP A 92 -7.35 15.90 10.49
C TRP A 92 -8.37 16.99 10.17
N THR A 93 -8.20 18.15 10.82
CA THR A 93 -9.03 19.32 10.55
C THR A 93 -8.14 20.54 10.38
N ASN A 94 -8.27 21.23 9.25
CA ASN A 94 -7.66 22.54 9.01
C ASN A 94 -8.30 23.59 9.91
N LYS A 95 -7.59 24.00 10.96
CA LYS A 95 -8.08 24.96 11.94
C LYS A 95 -8.07 26.40 11.43
N ASN A 96 -7.42 26.64 10.30
CA ASN A 96 -7.32 27.97 9.70
C ASN A 96 -8.48 28.25 8.73
N GLU A 97 -9.25 27.21 8.35
CA GLU A 97 -10.43 27.30 7.52
C GLU A 97 -11.73 27.43 8.34
N LYS A 98 -12.70 28.18 7.81
CA LYS A 98 -14.06 28.28 8.36
C LYS A 98 -15.02 27.47 7.52
N VAL A 99 -15.68 26.54 8.17
CA VAL A 99 -16.55 25.55 7.52
C VAL A 99 -17.60 26.20 6.61
N ASN A 100 -17.66 25.78 5.35
CA ASN A 100 -18.71 26.08 4.37
C ASN A 100 -18.91 27.58 4.07
N ASN A 101 -17.88 28.41 4.17
CA ASN A 101 -17.99 29.84 3.85
C ASN A 101 -17.64 30.18 2.40
N LYS A 102 -17.21 29.18 1.60
CA LYS A 102 -16.78 29.28 0.19
C LYS A 102 -15.61 30.25 -0.02
N LYS A 103 -14.73 30.33 0.96
CA LYS A 103 -13.51 31.12 0.90
C LYS A 103 -12.33 30.27 1.31
N ASP A 104 -11.21 30.58 0.75
CA ASP A 104 -9.89 30.14 1.16
C ASP A 104 -9.42 31.12 2.25
N ASP A 105 -9.69 30.78 3.54
CA ASP A 105 -9.43 31.68 4.67
C ASP A 105 -7.93 31.73 5.01
N ASP A 106 -7.19 30.67 4.80
CA ASP A 106 -5.74 30.58 5.07
C ASP A 106 -4.87 30.93 3.84
N LYS A 107 -5.51 31.13 2.68
CA LYS A 107 -4.87 31.55 1.42
C LYS A 107 -3.85 30.55 0.90
N ASN A 108 -4.11 29.27 1.12
CA ASN A 108 -3.26 28.17 0.63
C ASN A 108 -3.59 27.79 -0.83
N GLY A 109 -4.68 28.31 -1.41
CA GLY A 109 -5.17 28.04 -2.76
C GLY A 109 -6.31 27.02 -2.83
N TYR A 110 -6.78 26.50 -1.69
CA TYR A 110 -7.77 25.44 -1.59
C TYR A 110 -8.96 25.90 -0.74
N VAL A 111 -10.13 26.06 -1.35
CA VAL A 111 -11.32 26.64 -0.71
C VAL A 111 -12.00 25.63 0.21
N ASP A 112 -12.25 26.02 1.48
CA ASP A 112 -12.93 25.17 2.47
C ASP A 112 -12.29 23.78 2.65
N ASP A 113 -10.97 23.64 2.58
CA ASP A 113 -10.24 22.36 2.68
C ASP A 113 -10.14 21.84 4.13
N ILE A 114 -11.30 21.74 4.78
CA ILE A 114 -11.45 21.44 6.21
C ILE A 114 -10.78 20.13 6.62
N HIS A 115 -10.86 19.09 5.78
CA HIS A 115 -10.31 17.76 6.11
C HIS A 115 -9.22 17.30 5.13
N GLY A 116 -8.93 18.10 4.11
CA GLY A 116 -8.00 17.74 3.03
C GLY A 116 -8.52 18.20 1.68
N TRP A 117 -7.96 17.64 0.60
CA TRP A 117 -8.31 18.04 -0.75
C TRP A 117 -8.52 16.87 -1.70
N ASN A 118 -9.40 17.06 -2.67
CA ASN A 118 -9.72 16.12 -3.73
C ASN A 118 -9.29 16.69 -5.08
N PHE A 119 -8.19 16.20 -5.63
CA PHE A 119 -7.67 16.58 -6.95
C PHE A 119 -8.46 15.95 -8.10
N LEU A 120 -9.25 14.90 -7.86
CA LEU A 120 -10.04 14.24 -8.90
C LEU A 120 -11.41 14.90 -9.11
N GLY A 121 -11.86 15.79 -8.21
CA GLY A 121 -13.21 16.35 -8.28
C GLY A 121 -14.27 15.24 -8.33
N GLU A 122 -15.09 15.26 -9.39
CA GLU A 122 -16.12 14.25 -9.63
C GLU A 122 -15.60 13.03 -10.45
N ALA A 123 -14.34 13.04 -10.89
CA ALA A 123 -13.77 11.89 -11.62
C ALA A 123 -13.54 10.71 -10.69
N ASN A 124 -13.82 9.51 -11.18
CA ASN A 124 -13.57 8.27 -10.45
C ASN A 124 -12.75 7.28 -11.28
N ASN A 125 -13.06 7.13 -12.56
CA ASN A 125 -12.36 6.25 -13.48
C ASN A 125 -11.37 7.02 -14.35
N GLU A 126 -10.24 6.37 -14.69
CA GLU A 126 -9.22 6.96 -15.54
C GLU A 126 -8.54 5.89 -16.41
N ASN A 127 -7.88 6.32 -17.48
CA ASN A 127 -7.01 5.46 -18.26
C ASN A 127 -5.74 5.09 -17.48
N LEU A 128 -5.13 3.96 -17.82
CA LEU A 128 -3.72 3.73 -17.52
C LEU A 128 -2.85 4.74 -18.27
N GLU A 129 -1.71 5.11 -17.69
CA GLU A 129 -0.81 6.11 -18.28
C GLU A 129 -0.36 5.73 -19.69
N LEU A 130 -0.05 4.44 -19.91
CA LEU A 130 0.29 3.94 -21.24
C LEU A 130 -0.81 4.23 -22.28
N VAL A 131 -2.09 4.22 -21.91
CA VAL A 131 -3.19 4.55 -22.83
C VAL A 131 -3.21 6.05 -23.13
N ARG A 132 -2.99 6.90 -22.11
CA ARG A 132 -2.86 8.35 -22.27
C ARG A 132 -1.70 8.71 -23.22
N MET A 133 -0.58 7.98 -23.12
CA MET A 133 0.55 8.11 -24.05
C MET A 133 0.17 7.71 -25.48
N LEU A 134 -0.52 6.57 -25.64
CA LEU A 134 -0.92 6.04 -26.95
C LEU A 134 -2.03 6.86 -27.63
N LYS A 135 -2.72 7.75 -26.94
CA LYS A 135 -3.64 8.75 -27.53
C LYS A 135 -2.90 9.87 -28.25
N LYS A 136 -1.62 10.09 -27.93
CA LYS A 136 -0.76 11.05 -28.61
C LYS A 136 -0.26 10.46 -29.93
N PRO A 137 0.09 11.29 -30.93
CA PRO A 137 0.73 10.81 -32.16
C PRO A 137 1.97 9.99 -31.85
N ASN A 138 2.18 8.91 -32.60
CA ASN A 138 3.40 8.10 -32.48
C ASN A 138 4.62 8.93 -32.87
N ASP A 139 5.48 9.19 -31.90
CA ASP A 139 6.73 9.97 -32.06
C ASP A 139 7.96 9.10 -32.40
N GLY A 140 7.76 7.77 -32.48
CA GLY A 140 8.83 6.79 -32.74
C GLY A 140 9.75 6.51 -31.55
N SER A 141 9.48 7.09 -30.38
CA SER A 141 10.28 6.88 -29.16
C SER A 141 10.24 5.43 -28.67
N GLU A 142 11.27 5.01 -27.95
CA GLU A 142 11.28 3.70 -27.29
C GLU A 142 10.18 3.61 -26.21
N GLU A 143 9.89 4.72 -25.53
CA GLU A 143 8.85 4.80 -24.52
C GLU A 143 7.46 4.55 -25.13
N TYR A 144 7.17 5.13 -26.32
CA TYR A 144 5.92 4.85 -27.05
C TYR A 144 5.81 3.37 -27.47
N LYS A 145 6.92 2.78 -27.94
CA LYS A 145 6.96 1.35 -28.33
C LYS A 145 6.72 0.44 -27.14
N LEU A 146 7.34 0.73 -25.98
CA LEU A 146 7.12 -0.01 -24.74
C LEU A 146 5.67 0.13 -24.26
N ALA A 147 5.10 1.32 -24.30
CA ALA A 147 3.70 1.55 -23.95
C ALA A 147 2.74 0.76 -24.85
N LEU A 148 3.04 0.68 -26.16
CA LEU A 148 2.24 -0.10 -27.11
C LEU A 148 2.33 -1.60 -26.82
N ALA A 149 3.54 -2.12 -26.60
CA ALA A 149 3.74 -3.53 -26.30
C ALA A 149 3.02 -3.94 -24.99
N GLU A 150 3.10 -3.11 -23.93
CA GLU A 150 2.43 -3.38 -22.68
C GLU A 150 0.90 -3.24 -22.79
N TYR A 151 0.42 -2.28 -23.60
CA TYR A 151 -1.00 -2.17 -23.93
C TYR A 151 -1.53 -3.45 -24.59
N GLU A 152 -0.85 -3.94 -25.61
CA GLU A 152 -1.26 -5.16 -26.33
C GLU A 152 -1.26 -6.37 -25.39
N LYS A 153 -0.25 -6.49 -24.54
CA LYS A 153 -0.17 -7.56 -23.53
C LYS A 153 -1.36 -7.50 -22.54
N LYS A 154 -1.62 -6.34 -21.94
CA LYS A 154 -2.72 -6.15 -20.98
C LYS A 154 -4.09 -6.35 -21.66
N TYR A 155 -4.30 -5.77 -22.85
CA TYR A 155 -5.55 -5.90 -23.59
C TYR A 155 -5.84 -7.35 -23.99
N ASN A 156 -4.84 -8.06 -24.53
CA ASN A 156 -4.99 -9.46 -24.92
C ASN A 156 -5.19 -10.40 -23.73
N LYS A 157 -4.75 -10.03 -22.54
CA LYS A 157 -5.03 -10.75 -21.28
C LYS A 157 -6.47 -10.56 -20.82
N VAL A 158 -6.99 -9.34 -20.91
CA VAL A 158 -8.30 -8.99 -20.34
C VAL A 158 -9.45 -9.21 -21.31
N PHE A 159 -9.27 -8.89 -22.59
CA PHE A 159 -10.36 -8.95 -23.58
C PHE A 159 -11.08 -10.32 -23.66
N PRO A 160 -10.39 -11.48 -23.63
CA PRO A 160 -11.06 -12.79 -23.63
C PRO A 160 -11.87 -13.05 -22.34
N LEU A 161 -11.50 -12.42 -21.22
CA LEU A 161 -12.21 -12.60 -19.95
C LEU A 161 -13.62 -12.02 -20.00
N LYS A 162 -13.90 -11.10 -20.92
CA LYS A 162 -15.24 -10.51 -21.08
C LYS A 162 -16.27 -11.57 -21.42
N GLU A 163 -15.98 -12.45 -22.38
CA GLU A 163 -16.89 -13.54 -22.75
C GLU A 163 -17.13 -14.49 -21.56
N THR A 164 -16.09 -14.76 -20.80
CA THR A 164 -16.16 -15.60 -19.59
C THR A 164 -17.03 -14.97 -18.51
N VAL A 165 -16.83 -13.68 -18.24
CA VAL A 165 -17.68 -12.94 -17.28
C VAL A 165 -19.12 -12.88 -17.74
N ASP A 166 -19.37 -12.58 -19.02
CA ASP A 166 -20.73 -12.54 -19.57
C ASP A 166 -21.43 -13.90 -19.45
N LEU A 167 -20.69 -14.98 -19.64
CA LEU A 167 -21.20 -16.35 -19.46
C LEU A 167 -21.62 -16.60 -18.00
N PHE A 168 -20.77 -16.23 -17.02
CA PHE A 168 -21.10 -16.38 -15.60
C PHE A 168 -22.27 -15.49 -15.19
N LEU A 169 -22.33 -14.24 -15.63
CA LEU A 169 -23.42 -13.31 -15.33
C LEU A 169 -24.76 -13.80 -15.89
N ASN A 170 -24.77 -14.33 -17.11
CA ASN A 170 -25.95 -14.91 -17.70
C ASN A 170 -26.40 -16.18 -16.95
N ALA A 171 -25.47 -17.03 -16.55
CA ALA A 171 -25.77 -18.22 -15.78
C ALA A 171 -26.34 -17.88 -14.39
N ASP A 172 -25.71 -16.92 -13.68
CA ASP A 172 -26.17 -16.42 -12.38
C ASP A 172 -27.60 -15.84 -12.48
N LYS A 173 -27.86 -15.02 -13.51
CA LYS A 173 -29.19 -14.46 -13.79
C LYS A 173 -30.24 -15.56 -13.94
N ASN A 174 -29.98 -16.58 -14.75
CA ASN A 174 -30.92 -17.69 -14.99
C ASN A 174 -31.19 -18.49 -13.70
N VAL A 175 -30.16 -18.67 -12.85
CA VAL A 175 -30.30 -19.34 -11.53
C VAL A 175 -31.16 -18.49 -10.60
N ARG A 176 -30.89 -17.17 -10.47
CA ARG A 176 -31.70 -16.25 -9.66
C ARG A 176 -33.16 -16.23 -10.06
N GLU A 177 -33.44 -16.16 -11.37
CA GLU A 177 -34.79 -16.20 -11.90
C GLU A 177 -35.52 -17.53 -11.60
N ALA A 178 -34.83 -18.67 -11.73
CA ALA A 178 -35.37 -19.98 -11.42
C ALA A 178 -35.65 -20.19 -9.93
N LEU A 179 -34.77 -19.71 -9.06
CA LEU A 179 -34.93 -19.78 -7.62
C LEU A 179 -35.85 -18.67 -7.07
N LYS A 180 -36.14 -17.62 -7.87
CA LYS A 180 -36.88 -16.41 -7.47
C LYS A 180 -36.21 -15.72 -6.27
N LYS A 181 -34.88 -15.58 -6.30
CA LYS A 181 -34.07 -15.01 -5.23
C LYS A 181 -33.05 -14.04 -5.81
N GLU A 182 -32.75 -12.97 -5.07
CA GLU A 182 -31.63 -12.05 -5.35
C GLU A 182 -30.29 -12.74 -5.07
N ASP A 183 -30.19 -13.46 -3.94
CA ASP A 183 -29.03 -14.25 -3.55
C ASP A 183 -29.42 -15.71 -3.25
N TYR A 184 -28.50 -16.61 -3.51
CA TYR A 184 -28.68 -18.04 -3.26
C TYR A 184 -27.39 -18.67 -2.74
N THR A 185 -27.53 -19.80 -2.03
CA THR A 185 -26.39 -20.57 -1.52
C THR A 185 -25.97 -21.66 -2.50
N SER A 186 -24.74 -22.18 -2.33
CA SER A 186 -24.27 -23.36 -3.06
C SER A 186 -25.19 -24.57 -2.87
N GLU A 187 -25.77 -24.73 -1.68
CA GLU A 187 -26.72 -25.82 -1.38
C GLU A 187 -28.01 -25.64 -2.16
N GLU A 188 -28.58 -24.45 -2.21
CA GLU A 188 -29.78 -24.14 -2.99
C GLU A 188 -29.55 -24.35 -4.49
N LEU A 189 -28.39 -23.95 -5.01
CA LEU A 189 -27.97 -24.23 -6.37
C LEU A 189 -27.90 -25.74 -6.64
N ASN A 190 -27.28 -26.50 -5.73
CA ASN A 190 -27.14 -27.95 -5.86
C ASN A 190 -28.48 -28.69 -5.84
N ASN A 191 -29.42 -28.22 -5.04
CA ASN A 191 -30.76 -28.80 -4.88
C ASN A 191 -31.76 -28.30 -5.95
N MET A 192 -31.40 -27.29 -6.76
CA MET A 192 -32.30 -26.71 -7.77
C MET A 192 -32.65 -27.73 -8.86
N PRO A 193 -33.96 -27.97 -9.13
CA PRO A 193 -34.38 -28.80 -10.24
C PRO A 193 -33.99 -28.15 -11.59
N SER A 194 -33.35 -28.90 -12.46
CA SER A 194 -32.88 -28.41 -13.76
C SER A 194 -33.41 -29.25 -14.92
N VAL A 195 -34.74 -29.16 -15.12
CA VAL A 195 -35.44 -29.93 -16.17
C VAL A 195 -35.20 -29.33 -17.57
N LYS A 196 -35.02 -28.01 -17.65
CA LYS A 196 -34.70 -27.32 -18.92
C LYS A 196 -33.21 -27.35 -19.18
N TYR A 197 -32.79 -27.62 -20.41
CA TYR A 197 -31.39 -27.70 -20.81
C TYR A 197 -30.61 -26.42 -20.46
N GLU A 198 -31.14 -25.25 -20.75
CA GLU A 198 -30.48 -23.96 -20.44
C GLU A 198 -30.25 -23.78 -18.95
N LEU A 199 -31.21 -24.14 -18.11
CA LEU A 199 -31.08 -24.06 -16.67
C LEU A 199 -30.07 -25.09 -16.12
N PHE A 200 -30.03 -26.28 -16.74
CA PHE A 200 -29.01 -27.29 -16.41
C PHE A 200 -27.59 -26.78 -16.72
N GLN A 201 -27.40 -26.13 -17.88
CA GLN A 201 -26.11 -25.53 -18.24
C GLN A 201 -25.76 -24.41 -17.28
N SER A 202 -26.66 -23.48 -16.97
CA SER A 202 -26.47 -22.38 -16.04
C SER A 202 -26.08 -22.88 -14.64
N LYS A 203 -26.73 -23.93 -14.15
CA LYS A 203 -26.38 -24.59 -12.89
C LYS A 203 -24.95 -25.11 -12.90
N ARG A 204 -24.51 -25.81 -13.96
CA ARG A 204 -23.14 -26.33 -14.07
C ARG A 204 -22.09 -25.23 -14.15
N ILE A 205 -22.37 -24.16 -14.89
CA ILE A 205 -21.49 -23.00 -15.02
C ILE A 205 -21.28 -22.37 -13.64
N MET A 206 -22.37 -22.12 -12.88
CA MET A 206 -22.25 -21.53 -11.55
C MET A 206 -21.59 -22.48 -10.54
N GLN A 207 -21.81 -23.80 -10.63
CA GLN A 207 -21.10 -24.77 -9.80
C GLN A 207 -19.58 -24.69 -10.05
N SER A 208 -19.16 -24.64 -11.32
CA SER A 208 -17.75 -24.50 -11.68
C SER A 208 -17.15 -23.18 -11.18
N PHE A 209 -17.89 -22.07 -11.23
CA PHE A 209 -17.46 -20.80 -10.68
C PHE A 209 -17.28 -20.87 -9.16
N ILE A 210 -18.25 -21.45 -8.44
CA ILE A 210 -18.20 -21.60 -6.97
C ILE A 210 -17.03 -22.48 -6.53
N GLU A 211 -16.71 -23.54 -7.27
CA GLU A 211 -15.54 -24.38 -6.99
C GLU A 211 -14.23 -23.60 -7.14
N GLN A 212 -14.13 -22.70 -8.12
CA GLN A 212 -12.96 -21.85 -8.34
C GLN A 212 -12.84 -20.70 -7.33
N SER A 213 -13.97 -20.19 -6.84
CA SER A 213 -14.03 -19.06 -5.88
C SER A 213 -13.90 -19.49 -4.41
N GLU A 214 -13.48 -20.72 -4.13
CA GLU A 214 -13.42 -21.29 -2.76
C GLU A 214 -14.75 -21.21 -1.96
N GLY A 215 -15.85 -20.88 -2.61
CA GLY A 215 -17.23 -21.12 -2.19
C GLY A 215 -17.83 -20.24 -1.09
N LYS A 216 -17.08 -19.32 -0.47
CA LYS A 216 -17.58 -18.61 0.73
C LYS A 216 -18.42 -17.37 0.42
N ASN A 217 -18.12 -16.65 -0.66
CA ASN A 217 -18.85 -15.44 -1.05
C ASN A 217 -18.86 -15.23 -2.56
N PHE A 218 -19.21 -16.28 -3.29
CA PHE A 218 -19.09 -16.31 -4.75
C PHE A 218 -19.89 -15.21 -5.47
N HIS A 219 -20.98 -14.68 -4.89
CA HIS A 219 -21.68 -13.54 -5.47
C HIS A 219 -20.84 -12.26 -5.45
N GLN A 220 -20.12 -12.05 -4.36
CA GLN A 220 -19.16 -10.94 -4.26
C GLN A 220 -17.98 -11.16 -5.23
N ASP A 221 -17.45 -12.37 -5.29
CA ASP A 221 -16.35 -12.73 -6.18
C ASP A 221 -16.73 -12.53 -7.65
N LEU A 222 -17.98 -12.90 -8.04
CA LEU A 222 -18.49 -12.67 -9.39
C LEU A 222 -18.64 -11.17 -9.69
N LYS A 223 -19.09 -10.40 -8.70
CA LYS A 223 -19.20 -8.95 -8.84
C LYS A 223 -17.82 -8.33 -9.01
N GLU A 224 -16.84 -8.69 -8.19
CA GLU A 224 -15.46 -8.18 -8.26
C GLU A 224 -14.80 -8.57 -9.60
N PHE A 225 -15.02 -9.80 -10.08
CA PHE A 225 -14.53 -10.24 -11.38
C PHE A 225 -15.15 -9.44 -12.54
N LYS A 226 -16.46 -9.22 -12.48
CA LYS A 226 -17.16 -8.36 -13.45
C LYS A 226 -16.57 -6.94 -13.41
N ASP A 227 -16.51 -6.32 -12.24
CA ASP A 227 -16.07 -4.94 -12.09
C ASP A 227 -14.63 -4.81 -12.62
N TYR A 228 -13.72 -5.72 -12.28
CA TYR A 228 -12.36 -5.75 -12.82
C TYR A 228 -12.33 -5.77 -14.36
N VAL A 229 -13.02 -6.73 -14.99
CA VAL A 229 -12.97 -6.88 -16.45
C VAL A 229 -13.60 -5.70 -17.18
N TYR A 230 -14.74 -5.23 -16.67
CA TYR A 230 -15.46 -4.11 -17.30
C TYR A 230 -14.75 -2.78 -17.10
N ASP A 231 -14.14 -2.54 -15.93
CA ASP A 231 -13.35 -1.33 -15.67
C ASP A 231 -12.12 -1.27 -16.57
N GLN A 232 -11.41 -2.40 -16.71
CA GLN A 232 -10.29 -2.49 -17.63
C GLN A 232 -10.68 -2.14 -19.07
N LEU A 233 -11.78 -2.69 -19.57
CA LEU A 233 -12.19 -2.53 -20.97
C LEU A 233 -12.97 -1.22 -21.25
N ASN A 234 -13.73 -0.70 -20.28
CA ASN A 234 -14.52 0.51 -20.45
C ASN A 234 -13.72 1.78 -20.15
N PHE A 235 -12.74 1.70 -19.25
CA PHE A 235 -12.00 2.86 -18.73
C PHE A 235 -10.50 2.72 -18.92
N ASN A 236 -9.85 1.80 -18.21
CA ASN A 236 -8.41 1.76 -18.06
C ASN A 236 -7.68 1.56 -19.39
N LEU A 237 -8.14 0.64 -20.24
CA LEU A 237 -7.58 0.30 -21.57
C LEU A 237 -8.36 0.91 -22.74
N ASN A 238 -9.41 1.69 -22.48
CA ASN A 238 -10.24 2.29 -23.52
C ASN A 238 -9.64 3.60 -24.04
N LYS A 239 -9.10 3.59 -25.25
CA LYS A 239 -8.52 4.77 -25.90
C LYS A 239 -9.52 5.89 -26.19
N GLU A 240 -10.82 5.59 -26.25
CA GLU A 240 -11.89 6.58 -26.46
C GLU A 240 -12.40 7.21 -25.16
N PHE A 241 -12.05 6.64 -24.00
CA PHE A 241 -12.44 7.17 -22.71
C PHE A 241 -11.52 8.32 -22.29
N ASP A 242 -12.09 9.36 -21.69
CA ASP A 242 -11.37 10.51 -21.14
C ASP A 242 -11.98 10.88 -19.78
N GLY A 243 -11.42 10.30 -18.72
CA GLY A 243 -11.85 10.54 -17.33
C GLY A 243 -11.49 11.95 -16.86
N ARG A 244 -10.41 12.55 -17.38
CA ARG A 244 -9.93 13.86 -16.95
C ARG A 244 -10.82 15.02 -17.39
N LYS A 245 -11.61 14.82 -18.45
CA LYS A 245 -12.48 15.87 -18.98
C LYS A 245 -13.43 16.46 -17.94
N ILE A 246 -13.89 15.66 -16.98
CA ILE A 246 -14.84 16.11 -15.92
C ILE A 246 -14.12 16.96 -14.86
N VAL A 247 -12.82 16.82 -14.69
CA VAL A 247 -12.02 17.62 -13.75
C VAL A 247 -11.85 19.04 -14.27
N GLY A 248 -11.63 19.18 -15.58
CA GLY A 248 -11.64 20.45 -16.28
C GLY A 248 -10.32 21.23 -16.21
N ASP A 249 -9.26 20.61 -15.74
CA ASP A 249 -7.90 21.18 -15.71
C ASP A 249 -7.05 20.70 -16.88
N ASN A 250 -5.86 21.28 -17.02
CA ASN A 250 -4.82 20.80 -17.93
C ASN A 250 -3.83 19.90 -17.18
N PRO A 251 -3.88 18.56 -17.34
CA PRO A 251 -2.97 17.64 -16.63
C PRO A 251 -1.51 17.75 -17.08
N ASN A 252 -1.21 18.45 -18.18
CA ASN A 252 0.15 18.68 -18.68
C ASN A 252 0.72 20.06 -18.28
N ASP A 253 0.05 20.80 -17.40
CA ASP A 253 0.53 22.06 -16.85
C ASP A 253 0.52 22.04 -15.32
N ILE A 254 1.70 21.96 -14.71
CA ILE A 254 1.87 21.96 -13.25
C ILE A 254 1.42 23.29 -12.59
N ASN A 255 1.31 24.36 -13.36
CA ASN A 255 0.89 25.67 -12.86
C ASN A 255 -0.63 25.86 -12.85
N ASP A 256 -1.36 25.00 -13.55
CA ASP A 256 -2.82 24.95 -13.46
C ASP A 256 -3.24 24.19 -12.19
N LYS A 257 -3.41 24.95 -11.09
CA LYS A 257 -3.65 24.43 -9.73
C LYS A 257 -5.08 24.64 -9.21
N LYS A 258 -5.93 25.35 -9.99
CA LYS A 258 -7.27 25.72 -9.53
C LYS A 258 -8.32 24.72 -9.98
N TYR A 259 -8.27 23.52 -9.44
CA TYR A 259 -9.22 22.44 -9.74
C TYR A 259 -9.43 21.53 -8.53
N GLY A 260 -10.39 20.63 -8.64
CA GLY A 260 -10.76 19.75 -7.55
C GLY A 260 -11.78 20.38 -6.59
N ASN A 261 -11.96 19.76 -5.43
CA ASN A 261 -12.86 20.24 -4.38
C ASN A 261 -12.44 19.69 -3.00
N ASN A 262 -13.19 20.09 -1.95
CA ASN A 262 -12.92 19.71 -0.57
C ASN A 262 -13.63 18.42 -0.12
N VAL A 263 -14.24 17.66 -1.02
CA VAL A 263 -14.89 16.37 -0.71
C VAL A 263 -13.86 15.24 -0.84
N VAL A 264 -13.28 14.84 0.27
CA VAL A 264 -12.12 13.93 0.33
C VAL A 264 -12.46 12.44 0.19
N TYR A 265 -13.61 12.12 -0.34
CA TYR A 265 -14.09 10.78 -0.66
C TYR A 265 -14.80 10.77 -2.02
N SER A 266 -14.99 9.60 -2.62
CA SER A 266 -15.74 9.46 -3.87
C SER A 266 -17.24 9.69 -3.65
N LYS A 267 -17.96 10.09 -4.69
CA LYS A 267 -19.41 10.26 -4.68
C LYS A 267 -20.14 8.98 -4.27
N ASP A 268 -19.76 7.83 -4.80
CA ASP A 268 -20.04 6.54 -4.16
C ASP A 268 -18.93 6.26 -3.15
N ARG A 269 -19.23 6.28 -1.85
CA ARG A 269 -18.23 6.06 -0.81
C ARG A 269 -17.49 4.74 -0.94
N LYS A 270 -18.11 3.75 -1.55
CA LYS A 270 -17.50 2.43 -1.81
C LYS A 270 -16.24 2.52 -2.66
N ASP A 271 -16.16 3.50 -3.56
CA ASP A 271 -14.98 3.73 -4.39
C ASP A 271 -13.79 4.31 -3.59
N SER A 272 -14.04 4.77 -2.35
CA SER A 272 -13.00 5.16 -1.38
C SER A 272 -12.56 3.99 -0.49
N LEU A 273 -12.83 2.73 -0.90
CA LEU A 273 -12.49 1.55 -0.10
C LEU A 273 -11.00 1.51 0.19
N HIS A 274 -10.16 1.63 -0.81
CA HIS A 274 -8.72 1.47 -0.68
C HIS A 274 -8.13 2.50 0.29
N GLY A 275 -8.38 3.79 0.11
CA GLY A 275 -7.86 4.82 1.00
C GLY A 275 -8.44 4.77 2.42
N THR A 276 -9.71 4.31 2.58
CA THR A 276 -10.30 4.07 3.91
C THR A 276 -9.60 2.91 4.62
N HIS A 277 -9.23 1.85 3.89
CA HIS A 277 -8.50 0.71 4.42
C HIS A 277 -7.07 1.11 4.84
N VAL A 278 -6.38 1.84 3.98
CA VAL A 278 -5.04 2.41 4.26
C VAL A 278 -5.06 3.30 5.50
N ALA A 279 -6.04 4.21 5.62
CA ALA A 279 -6.20 5.07 6.80
C ALA A 279 -6.45 4.25 8.07
N GLY A 280 -7.23 3.17 7.97
CA GLY A 280 -7.50 2.25 9.07
C GLY A 280 -6.25 1.55 9.59
N ILE A 281 -5.41 1.02 8.71
CA ILE A 281 -4.14 0.39 9.09
C ILE A 281 -3.28 1.36 9.93
N ILE A 282 -3.23 2.63 9.53
CA ILE A 282 -2.46 3.64 10.27
C ILE A 282 -3.11 3.97 11.61
N ALA A 283 -4.43 4.24 11.65
CA ALA A 283 -5.05 5.07 12.66
C ALA A 283 -6.42 4.62 13.21
N GLN A 284 -6.96 3.44 12.84
CA GLN A 284 -8.19 2.99 13.49
C GLN A 284 -8.00 2.90 15.01
N ILE A 285 -9.06 3.25 15.76
CA ILE A 285 -8.97 3.54 17.19
C ILE A 285 -8.66 2.28 17.98
N ARG A 286 -7.52 2.26 18.67
CA ARG A 286 -7.08 1.11 19.47
C ARG A 286 -7.93 0.93 20.72
N GLY A 287 -8.30 -0.35 20.98
CA GLY A 287 -8.94 -0.74 22.24
C GLY A 287 -10.37 -0.25 22.43
N ASN A 288 -11.05 0.17 21.36
CA ASN A 288 -12.43 0.64 21.41
C ASN A 288 -13.49 -0.49 21.33
N GLY A 289 -13.06 -1.74 21.15
CA GLY A 289 -13.92 -2.92 21.09
C GLY A 289 -14.64 -3.14 19.76
N ILE A 290 -14.31 -2.39 18.71
CA ILE A 290 -14.81 -2.59 17.36
C ILE A 290 -13.64 -2.67 16.37
N GLY A 291 -13.84 -3.41 15.27
CA GLY A 291 -12.83 -3.54 14.22
C GLY A 291 -11.50 -4.10 14.70
N GLY A 292 -10.43 -3.54 14.19
CA GLY A 292 -9.06 -3.82 14.57
C GLY A 292 -8.42 -2.66 15.35
N ASP A 293 -7.09 -2.67 15.41
CA ASP A 293 -6.31 -1.58 15.98
C ASP A 293 -5.37 -0.98 14.92
N GLY A 294 -5.32 0.33 14.81
CA GLY A 294 -4.32 1.02 13.99
C GLY A 294 -2.92 0.89 14.60
N VAL A 295 -1.89 1.05 13.76
CA VAL A 295 -0.50 0.98 14.22
C VAL A 295 -0.17 2.14 15.17
N ALA A 296 -0.69 3.34 14.93
CA ALA A 296 -0.39 4.54 15.70
C ALA A 296 -1.61 5.18 16.36
N GLN A 297 -1.50 5.55 17.65
CA GLN A 297 -2.58 6.18 18.43
C GLN A 297 -2.67 7.70 18.29
N ASN A 298 -1.51 8.38 18.26
CA ASN A 298 -1.45 9.84 18.34
C ASN A 298 -1.32 10.45 16.95
N VAL A 299 -2.25 10.12 16.07
CA VAL A 299 -2.22 10.57 14.67
C VAL A 299 -3.49 11.30 14.29
N GLU A 300 -3.36 12.18 13.31
CA GLU A 300 -4.46 12.77 12.57
C GLU A 300 -4.26 12.43 11.10
N ILE A 301 -5.23 11.76 10.48
CA ILE A 301 -5.23 11.40 9.07
C ILE A 301 -5.70 12.60 8.25
N MET A 302 -4.87 13.04 7.32
CA MET A 302 -5.20 14.04 6.30
C MET A 302 -5.51 13.33 4.98
N PRO A 303 -6.79 13.13 4.62
CA PRO A 303 -7.15 12.51 3.35
C PRO A 303 -6.84 13.42 2.18
N ILE A 304 -6.20 12.88 1.15
CA ILE A 304 -5.97 13.58 -0.12
C ILE A 304 -6.35 12.63 -1.24
N ARG A 305 -7.44 12.98 -1.95
CA ARG A 305 -7.96 12.15 -3.03
C ARG A 305 -7.27 12.52 -4.33
N ALA A 306 -6.37 11.66 -4.82
CA ALA A 306 -5.57 11.88 -6.03
C ALA A 306 -5.37 10.61 -6.89
N VAL A 307 -5.88 9.45 -6.43
CA VAL A 307 -5.73 8.17 -7.09
C VAL A 307 -7.09 7.69 -7.60
N PRO A 308 -7.31 7.69 -8.93
CA PRO A 308 -8.55 7.20 -9.54
C PRO A 308 -8.55 5.67 -9.67
N ASN A 309 -9.65 5.08 -10.13
CA ASN A 309 -9.67 3.73 -10.67
C ASN A 309 -9.01 3.74 -12.06
N GLY A 310 -7.70 3.53 -12.10
CA GLY A 310 -6.77 3.72 -13.20
C GLY A 310 -5.46 4.32 -12.69
N ASP A 311 -4.61 4.84 -13.58
CA ASP A 311 -3.34 5.44 -13.15
C ASP A 311 -3.52 6.91 -12.74
N GLU A 312 -2.92 7.26 -11.62
CA GLU A 312 -2.83 8.64 -11.12
C GLU A 312 -2.03 9.54 -12.09
N TYR A 313 -2.32 10.84 -12.05
CA TYR A 313 -1.54 11.84 -12.79
C TYR A 313 -0.34 12.31 -11.97
N ASP A 314 0.83 12.41 -12.60
CA ASP A 314 2.05 12.96 -11.97
C ASP A 314 1.81 14.35 -11.37
N LYS A 315 1.00 15.17 -12.06
CA LYS A 315 0.57 16.49 -11.58
C LYS A 315 -0.14 16.43 -10.24
N ASP A 316 -1.16 15.54 -10.14
CA ASP A 316 -1.97 15.42 -8.93
C ASP A 316 -1.12 14.92 -7.76
N ILE A 317 -0.24 13.96 -8.00
CA ILE A 317 0.67 13.43 -6.97
C ILE A 317 1.67 14.50 -6.53
N ALA A 318 2.27 15.24 -7.45
CA ALA A 318 3.20 16.32 -7.10
C ALA A 318 2.52 17.43 -6.28
N LEU A 319 1.30 17.81 -6.64
CA LEU A 319 0.52 18.81 -5.90
C LEU A 319 0.03 18.26 -4.55
N ALA A 320 -0.38 16.99 -4.49
CA ALA A 320 -0.80 16.32 -3.25
C ALA A 320 0.33 16.25 -2.22
N ILE A 321 1.55 15.89 -2.64
CA ILE A 321 2.74 15.88 -1.76
C ILE A 321 3.03 17.30 -1.23
N ARG A 322 2.94 18.32 -2.08
CA ARG A 322 3.14 19.72 -1.66
C ARG A 322 2.04 20.17 -0.70
N TYR A 323 0.77 19.90 -1.02
CA TYR A 323 -0.37 20.20 -0.16
C TYR A 323 -0.21 19.58 1.23
N ALA A 324 0.09 18.27 1.30
CA ALA A 324 0.33 17.57 2.56
C ALA A 324 1.45 18.22 3.38
N THR A 325 2.55 18.56 2.70
CA THR A 325 3.73 19.18 3.31
C THR A 325 3.42 20.55 3.89
N ASP A 326 2.71 21.39 3.13
CA ASP A 326 2.37 22.77 3.52
C ASP A 326 1.36 22.80 4.67
N ASN A 327 0.48 21.80 4.74
CA ASN A 327 -0.51 21.63 5.81
C ASN A 327 0.04 20.83 7.01
N GLY A 328 1.37 20.63 7.09
CA GLY A 328 2.06 20.17 8.30
C GLY A 328 2.14 18.67 8.49
N ALA A 329 1.84 17.86 7.48
CA ALA A 329 2.10 16.43 7.52
C ALA A 329 3.57 16.14 7.86
N LYS A 330 3.81 15.11 8.67
CA LYS A 330 5.14 14.62 9.02
C LYS A 330 5.45 13.28 8.38
N VAL A 331 4.41 12.58 7.96
CA VAL A 331 4.47 11.35 7.19
C VAL A 331 3.43 11.47 6.08
N ILE A 332 3.79 11.05 4.87
CA ILE A 332 2.88 10.89 3.73
C ILE A 332 2.89 9.41 3.38
N ASN A 333 1.72 8.81 3.27
CA ASN A 333 1.56 7.46 2.72
C ASN A 333 1.03 7.55 1.29
N GLY A 334 1.71 6.89 0.35
CA GLY A 334 1.31 6.72 -1.04
C GLY A 334 1.25 5.25 -1.40
N SER A 335 0.04 4.68 -1.34
CA SER A 335 -0.22 3.28 -1.67
C SER A 335 -0.70 3.13 -3.12
N PHE A 336 0.06 3.64 -4.08
CA PHE A 336 -0.23 3.63 -5.52
C PHE A 336 1.06 3.51 -6.33
N GLY A 337 0.91 3.25 -7.62
CA GLY A 337 2.04 3.22 -8.54
C GLY A 337 1.63 2.85 -9.96
N LYS A 338 2.54 3.14 -10.92
CA LYS A 338 2.34 2.90 -12.34
C LYS A 338 3.65 2.62 -13.07
N ASP A 339 3.56 2.06 -14.28
CA ASP A 339 4.74 1.68 -15.08
C ASP A 339 5.35 2.87 -15.86
N PHE A 340 4.58 3.92 -16.11
CA PHE A 340 4.98 5.07 -16.93
C PHE A 340 4.72 6.37 -16.18
N SER A 341 5.64 7.33 -16.26
CA SER A 341 5.53 8.64 -15.60
C SER A 341 6.16 9.72 -16.47
N PRO A 342 5.38 10.29 -17.41
CA PRO A 342 5.87 11.29 -18.38
C PRO A 342 6.37 12.59 -17.73
N HIS A 343 5.87 12.91 -16.54
CA HIS A 343 6.22 14.12 -15.79
C HIS A 343 6.82 13.80 -14.41
N LYS A 344 7.60 12.70 -14.32
CA LYS A 344 8.24 12.24 -13.07
C LYS A 344 9.05 13.32 -12.36
N GLU A 345 9.59 14.28 -13.11
CA GLU A 345 10.35 15.40 -12.55
C GLU A 345 9.52 16.28 -11.62
N TRP A 346 8.21 16.40 -11.86
CA TRP A 346 7.32 17.14 -10.96
C TRP A 346 7.16 16.44 -9.61
N VAL A 347 7.08 15.10 -9.65
CA VAL A 347 7.01 14.28 -8.44
C VAL A 347 8.34 14.32 -7.70
N TRP A 348 9.48 14.20 -8.40
CA TRP A 348 10.81 14.34 -7.78
C TRP A 348 11.01 15.69 -7.11
N ASP A 349 10.54 16.76 -7.74
CA ASP A 349 10.60 18.11 -7.18
C ASP A 349 9.74 18.26 -5.92
N ALA A 350 8.57 17.61 -5.90
CA ALA A 350 7.71 17.56 -4.73
C ALA A 350 8.32 16.72 -3.59
N ILE A 351 8.98 15.60 -3.90
CA ILE A 351 9.71 14.77 -2.93
C ILE A 351 10.82 15.58 -2.26
N LYS A 352 11.65 16.29 -3.04
CA LYS A 352 12.71 17.17 -2.51
C LYS A 352 12.15 18.32 -1.67
N TYR A 353 11.02 18.88 -2.10
CA TYR A 353 10.32 19.88 -1.30
C TYR A 353 9.90 19.33 0.06
N ALA A 354 9.30 18.13 0.09
CA ALA A 354 8.93 17.44 1.31
C ALA A 354 10.15 17.14 2.21
N GLU A 355 11.28 16.73 1.62
CA GLU A 355 12.56 16.57 2.34
C GLU A 355 13.00 17.87 3.01
N SER A 356 12.96 18.99 2.28
CA SER A 356 13.35 20.31 2.80
C SER A 356 12.50 20.76 4.01
N LYS A 357 11.28 20.21 4.14
CA LYS A 357 10.33 20.45 5.23
C LYS A 357 10.31 19.34 6.27
N ASP A 358 11.23 18.40 6.19
CA ASP A 358 11.35 17.28 7.12
C ASP A 358 10.11 16.39 7.16
N VAL A 359 9.61 16.00 5.99
CA VAL A 359 8.46 15.10 5.81
C VAL A 359 8.95 13.78 5.22
N LEU A 360 8.60 12.66 5.86
CA LEU A 360 8.87 11.30 5.35
C LEU A 360 7.76 10.89 4.39
N ILE A 361 8.13 10.26 3.28
CA ILE A 361 7.18 9.67 2.33
C ILE A 361 7.37 8.16 2.35
N VAL A 362 6.27 7.41 2.42
CA VAL A 362 6.24 5.95 2.42
C VAL A 362 5.45 5.50 1.20
N PHE A 363 6.13 4.84 0.26
CA PHE A 363 5.51 4.31 -0.95
C PHE A 363 5.40 2.79 -0.93
N ALA A 364 4.44 2.27 -1.67
CA ALA A 364 4.25 0.84 -1.90
C ALA A 364 5.05 0.42 -3.15
N ALA A 365 5.83 -0.65 -3.07
CA ALA A 365 6.70 -1.10 -4.15
C ALA A 365 5.96 -1.62 -5.41
N GLY A 366 4.66 -1.94 -5.30
CA GLY A 366 3.83 -2.46 -6.38
C GLY A 366 3.58 -3.96 -6.29
N ASN A 367 2.64 -4.45 -7.12
CA ASN A 367 2.03 -5.78 -6.97
C ASN A 367 2.14 -6.63 -8.26
N ASP A 368 3.22 -6.48 -9.02
CA ASP A 368 3.43 -7.21 -10.28
C ASP A 368 4.43 -8.36 -10.16
N GLY A 369 4.93 -8.64 -8.94
CA GLY A 369 5.94 -9.69 -8.70
C GLY A 369 7.28 -9.42 -9.39
N LYS A 370 7.57 -8.18 -9.80
CA LYS A 370 8.73 -7.83 -10.62
C LYS A 370 9.90 -7.27 -9.83
N ASN A 371 11.09 -7.39 -10.40
CA ASN A 371 12.30 -6.76 -9.88
C ASN A 371 12.36 -5.29 -10.33
N ILE A 372 12.06 -4.34 -9.44
CA ILE A 372 12.07 -2.91 -9.76
C ILE A 372 13.46 -2.30 -9.86
N ASP A 373 14.54 -3.03 -9.59
CA ASP A 373 15.89 -2.61 -9.94
C ASP A 373 16.12 -2.62 -11.46
N THR A 374 15.35 -3.44 -12.19
CA THR A 374 15.47 -3.60 -13.65
C THR A 374 14.24 -3.11 -14.41
N GLU A 375 13.06 -3.26 -13.85
CA GLU A 375 11.79 -2.89 -14.46
C GLU A 375 11.26 -1.55 -13.95
N PRO A 376 10.53 -0.77 -14.77
CA PRO A 376 10.00 0.52 -14.34
C PRO A 376 8.95 0.36 -13.22
N SER A 377 9.00 1.30 -12.26
CA SER A 377 8.00 1.48 -11.22
C SER A 377 8.04 2.96 -10.80
N PHE A 378 6.89 3.62 -10.71
CA PHE A 378 6.75 5.02 -10.33
C PHE A 378 5.59 5.19 -9.32
N PRO A 379 5.70 6.17 -8.39
CA PRO A 379 6.81 7.09 -8.21
C PRO A 379 8.08 6.39 -7.77
N ALA A 380 9.23 6.81 -8.29
CA ALA A 380 10.53 6.32 -7.89
C ALA A 380 11.34 7.46 -7.27
N ASP A 381 12.13 7.17 -6.26
CA ASP A 381 13.05 8.13 -5.65
C ASP A 381 14.46 8.09 -6.27
N THR A 382 14.64 7.34 -7.36
CA THR A 382 15.91 7.23 -8.09
C THR A 382 15.76 7.67 -9.55
N LYS A 383 16.80 8.32 -10.10
CA LYS A 383 16.84 8.67 -11.52
C LYS A 383 17.36 7.55 -12.41
N ASP A 384 18.30 6.80 -11.89
CA ASP A 384 19.09 5.77 -12.58
C ASP A 384 18.94 4.38 -11.96
N LYS A 385 17.94 4.19 -11.10
CA LYS A 385 17.68 2.99 -10.31
C LYS A 385 18.82 2.61 -9.34
N LYS A 386 19.68 3.57 -9.00
CA LYS A 386 20.82 3.36 -8.10
C LYS A 386 20.99 4.46 -7.08
N THR A 387 20.77 5.70 -7.50
CA THR A 387 21.06 6.89 -6.69
C THR A 387 19.78 7.56 -6.28
N GLU A 388 19.48 7.55 -4.99
CA GLU A 388 18.34 8.26 -4.42
C GLU A 388 18.45 9.78 -4.67
N ILE A 389 17.35 10.40 -5.01
CA ILE A 389 17.24 11.85 -5.25
C ILE A 389 17.02 12.63 -3.95
N ALA A 390 16.58 11.93 -2.90
CA ALA A 390 16.24 12.48 -1.59
C ALA A 390 16.35 11.38 -0.52
N SER A 391 16.57 11.77 0.74
CA SER A 391 16.75 10.83 1.86
C SER A 391 15.50 10.58 2.70
N ASN A 392 14.33 11.03 2.21
CA ASN A 392 13.06 11.04 2.93
C ASN A 392 11.99 10.11 2.31
N VAL A 393 12.38 9.21 1.43
CA VAL A 393 11.46 8.20 0.85
C VAL A 393 11.83 6.83 1.37
N ILE A 394 10.83 6.00 1.65
CA ILE A 394 10.99 4.60 2.01
C ILE A 394 10.01 3.76 1.19
N GLU A 395 10.54 2.79 0.45
CA GLU A 395 9.81 1.90 -0.45
C GLU A 395 9.55 0.54 0.20
N ILE A 396 8.29 0.06 0.18
CA ILE A 396 7.85 -1.04 1.02
C ILE A 396 7.36 -2.24 0.21
N GLY A 397 8.04 -3.39 0.39
CA GLY A 397 7.59 -4.70 -0.08
C GLY A 397 6.63 -5.38 0.90
N ALA A 398 5.89 -6.38 0.44
CA ALA A 398 4.87 -7.08 1.21
C ALA A 398 5.28 -8.50 1.62
N ILE A 399 5.05 -8.84 2.90
CA ILE A 399 5.11 -10.23 3.38
C ILE A 399 3.74 -10.73 3.80
N ASN A 400 3.60 -12.07 3.85
CA ASN A 400 2.48 -12.75 4.47
C ASN A 400 2.82 -13.26 5.90
N TYR A 401 1.84 -13.84 6.59
CA TYR A 401 1.97 -14.33 7.97
C TYR A 401 2.68 -15.68 8.11
N ASN A 402 3.05 -16.32 7.01
CA ASN A 402 3.80 -17.59 7.04
C ASN A 402 5.30 -17.29 7.07
N TYR A 403 5.97 -17.65 8.15
CA TYR A 403 7.42 -17.53 8.25
C TYR A 403 8.11 -18.68 7.52
N GLY A 404 9.03 -18.37 6.59
CA GLY A 404 9.75 -19.35 5.77
C GLY A 404 9.94 -18.90 4.34
N SER A 405 10.34 -19.81 3.43
CA SER A 405 10.65 -19.49 2.03
C SER A 405 9.50 -18.80 1.26
N LYS A 406 8.27 -19.01 1.66
CA LYS A 406 7.08 -18.40 1.04
C LYS A 406 6.57 -17.16 1.79
N MET A 407 7.43 -16.50 2.58
CA MET A 407 6.98 -15.35 3.36
C MET A 407 6.81 -14.06 2.55
N VAL A 408 7.57 -13.87 1.49
CA VAL A 408 7.32 -12.77 0.55
C VAL A 408 6.02 -13.04 -0.19
N ALA A 409 5.18 -12.04 -0.33
CA ALA A 409 3.93 -12.19 -1.08
C ALA A 409 4.23 -12.33 -2.57
N ASP A 410 3.61 -13.31 -3.24
CA ASP A 410 3.91 -13.65 -4.64
C ASP A 410 3.78 -12.44 -5.57
N PHE A 411 2.81 -11.57 -5.30
CA PHE A 411 2.59 -10.33 -6.04
C PHE A 411 3.61 -9.22 -5.71
N SER A 412 4.32 -9.28 -4.58
CA SER A 412 5.16 -8.16 -4.14
C SER A 412 6.29 -7.89 -5.11
N ASN A 413 6.41 -6.66 -5.57
CA ASN A 413 7.63 -6.20 -6.20
C ASN A 413 8.77 -6.27 -5.19
N TYR A 414 9.99 -6.47 -5.71
CA TYR A 414 11.22 -6.57 -4.94
C TYR A 414 12.38 -5.89 -5.68
N GLY A 415 13.46 -5.63 -4.96
CA GLY A 415 14.67 -5.03 -5.55
C GLY A 415 15.70 -4.72 -4.49
N LYS A 416 16.92 -5.20 -4.69
CA LYS A 416 18.05 -5.01 -3.78
C LYS A 416 18.38 -3.54 -3.51
N THR A 417 18.06 -2.68 -4.47
CA THR A 417 18.43 -1.26 -4.46
C THR A 417 17.21 -0.36 -4.25
N ASN A 418 16.05 -0.73 -4.80
CA ASN A 418 14.89 0.15 -4.88
C ASN A 418 13.71 -0.27 -3.98
N VAL A 419 13.84 -1.34 -3.20
CA VAL A 419 12.93 -1.66 -2.09
C VAL A 419 13.71 -1.55 -0.79
N ASP A 420 13.25 -0.75 0.16
CA ASP A 420 14.00 -0.49 1.39
C ASP A 420 13.84 -1.60 2.44
N VAL A 421 12.59 -2.01 2.68
CA VAL A 421 12.23 -2.97 3.74
C VAL A 421 10.89 -3.64 3.42
N PHE A 422 10.64 -4.80 4.00
CA PHE A 422 9.35 -5.49 3.88
C PHE A 422 8.49 -5.34 5.13
N ALA A 423 7.16 -5.33 4.95
CA ALA A 423 6.19 -5.25 6.03
C ALA A 423 4.95 -6.13 5.74
N PRO A 424 4.10 -6.41 6.74
CA PRO A 424 2.85 -7.13 6.58
C PRO A 424 1.94 -6.53 5.51
N GLY A 425 1.58 -7.33 4.47
CA GLY A 425 0.77 -6.88 3.35
C GLY A 425 -0.29 -7.88 2.86
N VAL A 426 -0.42 -9.07 3.48
CA VAL A 426 -1.39 -10.09 3.08
C VAL A 426 -2.41 -10.32 4.18
N LYS A 427 -3.70 -10.35 3.83
CA LYS A 427 -4.82 -10.50 4.79
C LYS A 427 -4.71 -9.49 5.94
N ILE A 428 -4.60 -8.24 5.61
CA ILE A 428 -4.59 -7.14 6.57
C ILE A 428 -6.03 -6.67 6.81
N TYR A 429 -6.46 -6.70 8.07
CA TYR A 429 -7.82 -6.37 8.47
C TYR A 429 -7.91 -4.90 8.87
N ALA A 430 -8.74 -4.12 8.17
CA ALA A 430 -8.93 -2.72 8.49
C ALA A 430 -10.30 -2.19 8.03
N THR A 431 -10.56 -0.91 8.31
CA THR A 431 -11.79 -0.19 7.99
C THR A 431 -12.03 -0.12 6.48
N ILE A 432 -13.29 -0.26 6.07
CA ILE A 432 -13.77 0.06 4.72
C ILE A 432 -15.02 0.95 4.85
N PRO A 433 -15.45 1.63 3.79
CA PRO A 433 -16.62 2.53 3.87
C PRO A 433 -17.87 1.88 4.46
N GLU A 434 -18.79 2.72 4.91
CA GLU A 434 -20.08 2.33 5.52
C GLU A 434 -19.95 1.66 6.90
N GLY A 435 -18.88 1.97 7.65
CA GLY A 435 -18.66 1.43 9.00
C GLY A 435 -18.32 -0.07 9.03
N LYS A 436 -17.78 -0.59 7.94
CA LYS A 436 -17.44 -2.01 7.77
C LYS A 436 -15.93 -2.24 7.85
N TYR A 437 -15.54 -3.52 7.83
CA TYR A 437 -14.15 -3.98 7.87
C TYR A 437 -13.95 -5.12 6.87
N LYS A 438 -12.75 -5.22 6.31
CA LYS A 438 -12.40 -6.27 5.34
C LYS A 438 -10.92 -6.64 5.46
N TYR A 439 -10.59 -7.85 5.04
CA TYR A 439 -9.21 -8.24 4.76
C TYR A 439 -8.85 -7.83 3.35
N GLU A 440 -7.79 -7.06 3.22
CA GLU A 440 -7.19 -6.71 1.93
C GLU A 440 -5.74 -7.16 1.87
N GLN A 441 -5.16 -7.15 0.67
CA GLN A 441 -3.76 -7.50 0.45
C GLN A 441 -3.13 -6.63 -0.63
N GLY A 442 -1.83 -6.42 -0.53
CA GLY A 442 -1.02 -5.62 -1.42
C GLY A 442 0.14 -4.97 -0.69
N THR A 443 1.12 -4.51 -1.44
CA THR A 443 2.12 -3.55 -0.93
C THR A 443 1.45 -2.26 -0.45
N SER A 444 0.25 -1.97 -0.97
CA SER A 444 -0.66 -0.91 -0.49
C SER A 444 -1.08 -1.07 0.98
N MET A 445 -1.04 -2.28 1.55
CA MET A 445 -1.32 -2.55 2.96
C MET A 445 -0.03 -2.62 3.77
N ALA A 446 1.10 -2.95 3.14
CA ALA A 446 2.42 -2.93 3.78
C ALA A 446 2.91 -1.50 4.04
N SER A 447 2.75 -0.60 3.08
CA SER A 447 3.13 0.81 3.18
C SER A 447 2.50 1.53 4.38
N PRO A 448 1.17 1.51 4.61
CA PRO A 448 0.55 2.17 5.76
C PRO A 448 0.93 1.53 7.11
N ASN A 449 1.26 0.24 7.15
CA ASN A 449 1.84 -0.38 8.33
C ASN A 449 3.16 0.34 8.73
N VAL A 450 4.01 0.63 7.75
CA VAL A 450 5.28 1.35 7.97
C VAL A 450 5.05 2.84 8.24
N ALA A 451 4.11 3.47 7.55
CA ALA A 451 3.71 4.86 7.83
C ALA A 451 3.21 5.04 9.27
N GLY A 452 2.47 4.04 9.79
CA GLY A 452 2.05 3.99 11.19
C GLY A 452 3.25 3.88 12.15
N VAL A 453 4.24 3.03 11.86
CA VAL A 453 5.48 2.93 12.65
C VAL A 453 6.26 4.25 12.61
N ALA A 454 6.36 4.88 11.44
CA ALA A 454 7.02 6.18 11.29
C ALA A 454 6.30 7.28 12.09
N ALA A 455 4.97 7.30 12.05
CA ALA A 455 4.15 8.23 12.84
C ALA A 455 4.30 7.99 14.34
N MET A 456 4.36 6.74 14.79
CA MET A 456 4.65 6.38 16.18
C MET A 456 6.03 6.91 16.60
N LEU A 457 7.06 6.72 15.81
CA LEU A 457 8.41 7.26 16.09
C LEU A 457 8.38 8.79 16.19
N ARG A 458 7.73 9.49 15.24
CA ARG A 458 7.55 10.94 15.27
C ARG A 458 6.77 11.43 16.49
N SER A 459 5.77 10.66 16.94
CA SER A 459 4.96 11.00 18.11
C SER A 459 5.77 11.04 19.40
N PHE A 460 6.66 10.06 19.60
CA PHE A 460 7.43 9.92 20.82
C PHE A 460 8.83 10.55 20.75
N TYR A 461 9.37 10.73 19.55
CA TYR A 461 10.68 11.31 19.28
C TYR A 461 10.61 12.41 18.20
N PRO A 462 9.90 13.53 18.46
CA PRO A 462 9.57 14.54 17.45
C PRO A 462 10.80 15.30 16.90
N ASN A 463 11.94 15.18 17.53
CA ASN A 463 13.18 15.83 17.09
C ASN A 463 13.98 15.01 16.06
N LEU A 464 13.61 13.75 15.82
CA LEU A 464 14.23 12.93 14.78
C LEU A 464 13.79 13.40 13.40
N LYS A 465 14.74 13.50 12.49
CA LYS A 465 14.51 13.89 11.10
C LYS A 465 13.90 12.76 10.26
N ALA A 466 13.27 13.08 9.13
CA ALA A 466 12.71 12.11 8.20
C ALA A 466 13.73 11.04 7.80
N SER A 467 14.94 11.46 7.42
CA SER A 467 16.04 10.55 7.08
C SER A 467 16.49 9.66 8.25
N GLN A 468 16.45 10.17 9.48
CA GLN A 468 16.76 9.37 10.67
C GLN A 468 15.66 8.33 10.94
N ILE A 469 14.39 8.70 10.75
CA ILE A 469 13.24 7.76 10.87
C ILE A 469 13.37 6.65 9.81
N LYS A 470 13.65 6.97 8.53
CA LYS A 470 13.95 5.98 7.48
C LYS A 470 15.04 5.01 7.94
N ASN A 471 16.19 5.55 8.33
CA ASN A 471 17.33 4.74 8.77
C ASN A 471 17.02 3.86 9.99
N ILE A 472 16.28 4.38 10.97
CA ILE A 472 15.86 3.61 12.15
C ILE A 472 14.99 2.43 11.72
N ILE A 473 13.98 2.63 10.89
CA ILE A 473 13.08 1.57 10.42
C ILE A 473 13.88 0.48 9.70
N MET A 474 14.76 0.85 8.80
CA MET A 474 15.58 -0.09 8.03
C MET A 474 16.59 -0.84 8.91
N GLN A 475 17.30 -0.15 9.80
CA GLN A 475 18.37 -0.74 10.61
C GLN A 475 17.85 -1.61 11.74
N SER A 476 16.73 -1.24 12.37
CA SER A 476 16.15 -1.93 13.52
C SER A 476 15.28 -3.13 13.16
N GLY A 477 14.97 -3.32 11.86
CA GLY A 477 14.16 -4.43 11.39
C GLY A 477 14.71 -5.80 11.77
N THR A 478 13.85 -6.80 11.76
CA THR A 478 14.22 -8.20 12.00
C THR A 478 14.90 -8.78 10.76
N PRO A 479 16.17 -9.24 10.83
CA PRO A 479 16.88 -9.79 9.67
C PRO A 479 16.32 -11.16 9.28
N ILE A 480 16.26 -11.42 7.98
CA ILE A 480 15.86 -12.71 7.41
C ILE A 480 17.09 -13.34 6.73
N ASN A 481 17.51 -14.50 7.21
CA ASN A 481 18.77 -15.13 6.83
C ASN A 481 18.55 -16.45 6.07
N PHE A 482 17.51 -16.52 5.25
CA PHE A 482 17.20 -17.67 4.39
C PHE A 482 16.66 -17.20 3.04
N ASP A 483 16.60 -18.14 2.10
CA ASP A 483 16.12 -17.89 0.75
C ASP A 483 14.60 -17.85 0.72
N VAL A 484 14.04 -16.96 -0.11
CA VAL A 484 12.60 -16.77 -0.30
C VAL A 484 12.21 -16.87 -1.77
N GLU A 485 11.00 -17.32 -2.00
CA GLU A 485 10.37 -17.30 -3.31
C GLU A 485 9.91 -15.87 -3.62
N VAL A 486 10.16 -15.39 -4.85
CA VAL A 486 9.73 -14.07 -5.34
C VAL A 486 9.19 -14.19 -6.75
N GLY A 487 8.23 -13.31 -7.09
CA GLY A 487 7.64 -13.24 -8.43
C GLY A 487 6.73 -14.40 -8.79
N ASP A 488 6.07 -14.30 -9.94
CA ASP A 488 5.14 -15.31 -10.46
C ASP A 488 5.84 -16.65 -10.80
N ASP A 489 7.14 -16.61 -11.05
CA ASP A 489 7.97 -17.79 -11.36
C ASP A 489 8.49 -18.50 -10.10
N HIS A 490 8.15 -18.00 -8.91
CA HIS A 490 8.58 -18.53 -7.61
C HIS A 490 10.10 -18.73 -7.51
N LYS A 491 10.85 -17.78 -8.05
CA LYS A 491 12.30 -17.82 -8.03
C LYS A 491 12.83 -17.74 -6.61
N LEU A 492 13.65 -18.71 -6.23
CA LEU A 492 14.29 -18.76 -4.91
C LEU A 492 15.55 -17.90 -4.91
N ILE A 493 15.59 -16.88 -4.05
CA ILE A 493 16.75 -15.99 -3.85
C ILE A 493 16.95 -15.68 -2.37
N PRO A 494 18.18 -15.33 -1.93
CA PRO A 494 18.39 -14.84 -0.57
C PRO A 494 17.48 -13.64 -0.26
N PHE A 495 16.87 -13.61 0.92
CA PHE A 495 16.02 -12.46 1.31
C PHE A 495 16.79 -11.14 1.27
N SER A 496 18.10 -11.17 1.56
CA SER A 496 18.99 -10.02 1.44
C SER A 496 19.10 -9.41 0.03
N GLU A 497 18.67 -10.15 -1.00
CA GLU A 497 18.61 -9.68 -2.38
C GLU A 497 17.23 -9.13 -2.78
N THR A 498 16.26 -9.13 -1.87
CA THR A 498 14.91 -8.60 -2.13
C THR A 498 14.71 -7.15 -1.73
N CYS A 499 15.55 -6.62 -0.82
CA CYS A 499 15.49 -5.22 -0.39
C CYS A 499 16.83 -4.75 0.19
N VAL A 500 16.99 -3.43 0.30
CA VAL A 500 18.21 -2.76 0.82
C VAL A 500 18.60 -3.26 2.20
N SER A 501 17.63 -3.31 3.12
CA SER A 501 17.89 -3.69 4.51
C SER A 501 18.10 -5.19 4.73
N GLY A 502 17.57 -6.06 3.87
CA GLY A 502 17.48 -7.51 4.10
C GLY A 502 16.64 -7.85 5.34
N LYS A 503 15.64 -7.03 5.67
CA LYS A 503 14.88 -7.12 6.92
C LYS A 503 13.38 -6.91 6.71
N ILE A 504 12.59 -7.37 7.70
CA ILE A 504 11.20 -6.99 7.89
C ILE A 504 11.09 -5.96 9.01
N VAL A 505 10.11 -5.06 8.94
CA VAL A 505 9.92 -3.98 9.92
C VAL A 505 9.66 -4.53 11.33
N ASN A 506 10.27 -3.89 12.33
CA ASN A 506 10.05 -4.19 13.74
C ASN A 506 9.90 -2.88 14.55
N ALA A 507 8.68 -2.55 14.92
CA ALA A 507 8.36 -1.32 15.65
C ALA A 507 8.99 -1.28 17.05
N TYR A 508 9.10 -2.41 17.73
CA TYR A 508 9.68 -2.46 19.07
C TYR A 508 11.16 -2.13 19.05
N ASN A 509 11.91 -2.72 18.14
CA ASN A 509 13.34 -2.41 17.97
C ASN A 509 13.54 -0.97 17.46
N ALA A 510 12.66 -0.48 16.58
CA ALA A 510 12.69 0.89 16.09
C ALA A 510 12.52 1.90 17.22
N MET A 511 11.55 1.69 18.11
CA MET A 511 11.33 2.54 19.28
C MET A 511 12.53 2.53 20.25
N LYS A 512 13.15 1.38 20.47
CA LYS A 512 14.36 1.29 21.30
C LYS A 512 15.54 2.02 20.68
N MET A 513 15.76 1.88 19.38
CA MET A 513 16.82 2.58 18.67
C MET A 513 16.58 4.09 18.68
N ALA A 514 15.36 4.54 18.47
CA ALA A 514 14.97 5.95 18.54
C ALA A 514 15.22 6.54 19.94
N GLU A 515 14.91 5.79 21.00
CA GLU A 515 15.18 6.20 22.37
C GLU A 515 16.68 6.41 22.62
N GLN A 516 17.51 5.51 22.13
CA GLN A 516 18.97 5.62 22.25
C GLN A 516 19.50 6.86 21.53
N LEU A 517 19.13 7.03 20.25
CA LEU A 517 19.55 8.18 19.44
C LEU A 517 19.05 9.53 20.01
N SER A 518 17.89 9.55 20.63
CA SER A 518 17.34 10.76 21.24
C SER A 518 18.08 11.20 22.50
N LYS A 519 18.81 10.29 23.16
CA LYS A 519 19.60 10.54 24.37
C LYS A 519 21.03 10.96 24.06
N GLU A 520 21.52 10.71 22.84
CA GLU A 520 22.87 11.12 22.45
C GLU A 520 23.00 12.65 22.43
N PRO A 521 24.05 13.24 23.05
CA PRO A 521 24.27 14.68 22.97
C PRO A 521 24.41 15.08 21.50
N LYS A 522 23.65 16.09 21.06
CA LYS A 522 23.87 16.68 19.75
C LYS A 522 25.33 17.08 19.65
N SER A 523 26.15 16.36 18.87
CA SER A 523 27.50 16.77 18.55
C SER A 523 27.42 18.17 17.94
N ASN A 524 27.92 19.19 18.66
CA ASN A 524 28.07 20.50 18.08
C ASN A 524 28.96 20.34 16.84
N PRO A 525 28.51 20.76 15.65
CA PRO A 525 29.43 20.91 14.55
C PRO A 525 30.42 21.99 15.02
N LYS A 526 31.64 21.57 15.33
CA LYS A 526 32.74 22.53 15.54
C LYS A 526 32.88 23.35 14.27
N ALA A 527 32.85 24.67 14.47
CA ALA A 527 33.02 25.73 13.51
C ALA A 527 34.14 25.51 12.49
#